data_61a76881c5052a96af897847647e4367
#
_entry.id   61a76881c5052a96af897847647e4367
#
_cell.length_a   1.000
_cell.length_b   1.000
_cell.length_c   1.000
_cell.angle_alpha   90.00
_cell.angle_beta   90.00
_cell.angle_gamma   90.00
#
_symmetry.space_group_name_H-M   'P 1'
#
loop_
_entity.id
_entity.type
_entity.pdbx_description
1 polymer ?
#
loop_
_entity_poly.entity_id
_entity_poly.type
_entity_poly.pdbx_seq_one_letter_code
_entity_poly.pdbx_strand_id
1 'polypeptide(L)'
;IDVAYPSEGVPYVSQPVGIFASTDEAETSEAFVDFLLGTEGQELAVAQSYLPVRNDVGTPEGAPSMDDIVILSPDLEEVAATKADAVARFNELVQ
;
A
#
# COMPACT_ATOMS: atom_id res chain seq x y z
N ILE A 1 11.21 4.52 -18.99
CA ILE A 1 9.98 4.99 -18.32
C ILE A 1 10.42 5.65 -17.03
N ASP A 2 10.03 6.91 -16.84
CA ASP A 2 10.28 7.63 -15.57
C ASP A 2 9.02 7.62 -14.73
N VAL A 3 9.21 7.67 -13.41
CA VAL A 3 8.12 7.77 -12.43
C VAL A 3 8.13 9.17 -11.86
N ALA A 4 7.00 9.87 -11.94
CA ALA A 4 6.83 11.18 -11.36
C ALA A 4 5.97 11.09 -10.09
N TYR A 5 6.42 11.76 -9.05
CA TYR A 5 5.69 11.88 -7.79
C TYR A 5 5.15 13.31 -7.67
N PRO A 6 3.84 13.52 -7.83
CA PRO A 6 3.24 14.85 -7.75
C PRO A 6 3.44 15.49 -6.38
N SER A 7 3.72 16.79 -6.37
CA SER A 7 3.89 17.56 -5.12
C SER A 7 2.59 17.70 -4.32
N GLU A 8 1.45 17.56 -4.99
CA GLU A 8 0.12 17.59 -4.37
C GLU A 8 -0.16 16.33 -3.56
N GLY A 9 0.53 15.24 -3.88
CA GLY A 9 0.45 13.98 -3.18
C GLY A 9 0.21 12.78 -4.09
N VAL A 10 0.48 11.61 -3.54
CA VAL A 10 0.37 10.31 -4.21
C VAL A 10 -0.68 9.47 -3.49
N PRO A 11 -1.61 8.83 -4.21
CA PRO A 11 -2.52 7.89 -3.58
C PRO A 11 -1.73 6.68 -3.05
N TYR A 12 -2.01 6.31 -1.80
CA TYR A 12 -1.42 5.14 -1.17
C TYR A 12 -2.47 4.03 -1.06
N VAL A 13 -2.18 2.88 -1.65
CA VAL A 13 -3.03 1.70 -1.56
C VAL A 13 -2.41 0.72 -0.58
N SER A 14 -2.98 0.63 0.62
CA SER A 14 -2.55 -0.33 1.62
C SER A 14 -3.02 -1.74 1.25
N GLN A 15 -2.17 -2.73 1.52
CA GLN A 15 -2.51 -4.15 1.40
C GLN A 15 -2.67 -4.72 2.81
N PRO A 16 -3.89 -4.78 3.35
CA PRO A 16 -4.10 -5.23 4.71
C PRO A 16 -3.90 -6.74 4.84
N VAL A 17 -3.37 -7.17 5.96
CA VAL A 17 -3.36 -8.55 6.41
C VAL A 17 -4.34 -8.70 7.58
N GLY A 18 -5.03 -9.82 7.67
CA GLY A 18 -5.96 -10.11 8.76
C GLY A 18 -5.97 -11.59 9.11
N ILE A 19 -6.32 -11.89 10.35
CA ILE A 19 -6.50 -13.24 10.87
C ILE A 19 -7.98 -13.53 10.96
N PHE A 20 -8.43 -14.64 10.40
CA PHE A 20 -9.83 -15.06 10.51
C PHE A 20 -10.17 -15.37 11.97
N ALA A 21 -11.28 -14.80 12.46
CA ALA A 21 -11.75 -15.04 13.83
C ALA A 21 -12.11 -16.51 14.10
N SER A 22 -12.35 -17.29 13.05
CA SER A 22 -12.68 -18.72 13.13
C SER A 22 -11.48 -19.65 13.05
N THR A 23 -10.24 -19.10 13.02
CA THR A 23 -9.05 -19.96 12.97
C THR A 23 -8.83 -20.70 14.29
N ASP A 24 -8.44 -21.96 14.21
CA ASP A 24 -7.97 -22.77 15.34
C ASP A 24 -6.44 -22.67 15.52
N GLU A 25 -5.75 -21.96 14.59
CA GLU A 25 -4.30 -21.74 14.57
C GLU A 25 -3.95 -20.24 14.82
N ALA A 26 -4.57 -19.62 15.82
CA ALA A 26 -4.40 -18.20 16.08
C ALA A 26 -2.94 -17.81 16.37
N GLU A 27 -2.26 -18.57 17.24
CA GLU A 27 -0.88 -18.32 17.63
C GLU A 27 0.10 -18.39 16.43
N THR A 28 -0.08 -19.39 15.57
CA THR A 28 0.70 -19.53 14.33
C THR A 28 0.44 -18.38 13.35
N SER A 29 -0.82 -17.98 13.25
CA SER A 29 -1.23 -16.87 12.39
C SER A 29 -0.66 -15.53 12.87
N GLU A 30 -0.68 -15.28 14.18
CA GLU A 30 -0.07 -14.10 14.81
C GLU A 30 1.44 -14.06 14.56
N ALA A 31 2.14 -15.19 14.76
CA ALA A 31 3.58 -15.28 14.49
C ALA A 31 3.92 -14.99 13.01
N PHE A 32 3.05 -15.40 12.07
CA PHE A 32 3.23 -15.08 10.66
C PHE A 32 3.01 -13.59 10.37
N VAL A 33 2.01 -12.97 10.97
CA VAL A 33 1.78 -11.51 10.85
C VAL A 33 2.96 -10.74 11.43
N ASP A 34 3.46 -11.15 12.59
CA ASP A 34 4.64 -10.55 13.23
C ASP A 34 5.89 -10.66 12.34
N PHE A 35 6.07 -11.79 11.66
CA PHE A 35 7.13 -11.94 10.66
C PHE A 35 6.94 -10.97 9.49
N LEU A 36 5.73 -10.89 8.91
CA LEU A 36 5.45 -9.99 7.79
C LEU A 36 5.70 -8.51 8.13
N LEU A 37 5.38 -8.10 9.35
CA LEU A 37 5.60 -6.73 9.84
C LEU A 37 7.00 -6.54 10.45
N GLY A 38 7.76 -7.60 10.61
CA GLY A 38 9.14 -7.59 11.09
C GLY A 38 10.11 -7.07 10.02
N THR A 39 11.35 -6.82 10.43
CA THR A 39 12.39 -6.29 9.53
C THR A 39 12.61 -7.22 8.34
N GLU A 40 12.78 -8.51 8.57
CA GLU A 40 13.02 -9.49 7.50
C GLU A 40 11.87 -9.56 6.49
N GLY A 41 10.61 -9.58 6.96
CA GLY A 41 9.42 -9.58 6.10
C GLY A 41 9.33 -8.30 5.26
N GLN A 42 9.67 -7.16 5.85
CA GLN A 42 9.65 -5.89 5.14
C GLN A 42 10.83 -5.72 4.16
N GLU A 43 12.00 -6.29 4.45
CA GLU A 43 13.12 -6.38 3.50
C GLU A 43 12.75 -7.23 2.28
N LEU A 44 12.02 -8.34 2.49
CA LEU A 44 11.48 -9.15 1.39
C LEU A 44 10.46 -8.36 0.55
N ALA A 45 9.60 -7.57 1.18
CA ALA A 45 8.65 -6.70 0.47
C ALA A 45 9.39 -5.68 -0.40
N VAL A 46 10.42 -5.02 0.14
CA VAL A 46 11.26 -4.07 -0.61
C VAL A 46 11.96 -4.74 -1.78
N ALA A 47 12.46 -5.97 -1.61
CA ALA A 47 13.08 -6.75 -2.70
C ALA A 47 12.09 -7.08 -3.84
N GLN A 48 10.77 -7.06 -3.55
CA GLN A 48 9.69 -7.22 -4.53
C GLN A 48 9.11 -5.86 -4.99
N SER A 49 9.82 -4.76 -4.76
CA SER A 49 9.43 -3.39 -5.15
C SER A 49 8.20 -2.84 -4.43
N TYR A 50 7.85 -3.38 -3.26
CA TYR A 50 6.83 -2.79 -2.38
C TYR A 50 7.45 -1.76 -1.45
N LEU A 51 6.71 -0.70 -1.18
CA LEU A 51 7.08 0.26 -0.14
C LEU A 51 6.87 -0.38 1.24
N PRO A 52 7.86 -0.31 2.15
CA PRO A 52 7.72 -0.90 3.47
C PRO A 52 6.76 -0.10 4.35
N VAL A 53 6.17 -0.76 5.34
CA VAL A 53 5.39 -0.08 6.41
C VAL A 53 6.26 0.33 7.59
N ARG A 54 7.54 -0.06 7.57
CA ARG A 54 8.54 0.28 8.59
C ARG A 54 9.44 1.40 8.08
N ASN A 55 9.77 2.33 8.93
CA ASN A 55 10.68 3.45 8.63
C ASN A 55 12.17 3.12 8.85
N ASP A 56 12.48 1.97 9.45
CA ASP A 56 13.83 1.48 9.66
C ASP A 56 14.30 0.49 8.57
N VAL A 57 13.45 0.24 7.57
CA VAL A 57 13.77 -0.53 6.37
C VAL A 57 13.82 0.42 5.18
N GLY A 58 14.85 0.29 4.33
CA GLY A 58 15.02 1.15 3.15
C GLY A 58 13.89 0.97 2.12
N THR A 59 13.79 1.90 1.19
CA THR A 59 12.82 1.80 0.06
C THR A 59 13.45 1.06 -1.12
N PRO A 60 12.63 0.56 -2.07
CA PRO A 60 13.13 -0.05 -3.29
C PRO A 60 14.02 0.91 -4.10
N GLU A 61 14.93 0.35 -4.87
CA GLU A 61 15.81 1.15 -5.74
C GLU A 61 15.00 2.02 -6.71
N GLY A 62 15.28 3.30 -6.74
CA GLY A 62 14.58 4.29 -7.56
C GLY A 62 13.27 4.81 -6.98
N ALA A 63 12.82 4.28 -5.84
CA ALA A 63 11.70 4.86 -5.10
C ALA A 63 12.20 5.94 -4.13
N PRO A 64 11.45 7.05 -3.96
CA PRO A 64 11.79 8.05 -2.96
C PRO A 64 11.60 7.49 -1.55
N SER A 65 12.20 8.16 -0.56
CA SER A 65 11.91 7.91 0.84
C SER A 65 10.44 8.21 1.14
N MET A 66 9.83 7.47 2.06
CA MET A 66 8.46 7.77 2.53
C MET A 66 8.35 9.17 3.15
N ASP A 67 9.44 9.71 3.68
CA ASP A 67 9.49 11.07 4.23
C ASP A 67 9.46 12.16 3.14
N ASP A 68 9.80 11.80 1.90
CA ASP A 68 9.84 12.72 0.75
C ASP A 68 8.54 12.71 -0.07
N ILE A 69 7.58 11.85 0.27
CA ILE A 69 6.31 11.70 -0.45
C ILE A 69 5.17 12.26 0.38
N VAL A 70 4.37 13.12 -0.22
CA VAL A 70 3.09 13.51 0.35
C VAL A 70 2.06 12.40 0.04
N ILE A 71 1.58 11.73 1.08
CA ILE A 71 0.56 10.68 0.92
C ILE A 71 -0.83 11.30 1.02
N LEU A 72 -1.63 11.07 -0.01
CA LEU A 72 -3.06 11.39 0.01
C LEU A 72 -3.81 10.32 0.79
N SER A 73 -4.58 10.74 1.78
CA SER A 73 -5.46 9.86 2.57
C SER A 73 -6.92 10.22 2.26
N PRO A 74 -7.46 9.71 1.15
CA PRO A 74 -8.82 10.00 0.77
C PRO A 74 -9.83 9.34 1.74
N ASP A 75 -11.00 9.94 1.86
CA ASP A 75 -12.13 9.30 2.53
C ASP A 75 -12.59 8.09 1.72
N LEU A 76 -12.50 6.90 2.31
CA LEU A 76 -12.84 5.65 1.62
C LEU A 76 -14.34 5.53 1.29
N GLU A 77 -15.22 6.16 2.06
CA GLU A 77 -16.67 6.18 1.76
C GLU A 77 -16.93 7.05 0.53
N GLU A 78 -16.29 8.21 0.44
CA GLU A 78 -16.39 9.09 -0.73
C GLU A 78 -15.80 8.42 -1.98
N VAL A 79 -14.65 7.79 -1.86
CA VAL A 79 -14.03 7.01 -2.96
C VAL A 79 -14.95 5.91 -3.44
N ALA A 80 -15.57 5.16 -2.53
CA ALA A 80 -16.51 4.10 -2.89
C ALA A 80 -17.76 4.65 -3.58
N ALA A 81 -18.30 5.76 -3.11
CA ALA A 81 -19.48 6.40 -3.68
C ALA A 81 -19.25 6.96 -5.10
N THR A 82 -18.06 7.49 -5.37
CA THR A 82 -17.72 8.13 -6.66
C THR A 82 -17.07 7.19 -7.67
N LYS A 83 -16.72 5.97 -7.29
CA LYS A 83 -15.98 5.02 -8.13
C LYS A 83 -16.64 4.74 -9.48
N ALA A 84 -17.96 4.52 -9.48
CA ALA A 84 -18.69 4.17 -10.71
C ALA A 84 -18.65 5.33 -11.72
N ASP A 85 -18.86 6.55 -11.26
CA ASP A 85 -18.85 7.74 -12.10
C ASP A 85 -17.43 8.05 -12.62
N ALA A 86 -16.42 7.87 -11.78
CA ALA A 86 -15.02 8.05 -12.18
C ALA A 86 -14.62 7.05 -13.28
N VAL A 87 -15.00 5.78 -13.15
CA VAL A 87 -14.74 4.75 -14.17
C VAL A 87 -15.50 5.04 -15.47
N ALA A 88 -16.77 5.46 -15.39
CA ALA A 88 -17.54 5.82 -16.57
C ALA A 88 -16.88 6.99 -17.32
N ARG A 89 -16.49 8.05 -16.60
CA ARG A 89 -15.80 9.21 -17.17
C ARG A 89 -14.43 8.87 -17.76
N PHE A 90 -13.67 7.99 -17.10
CA PHE A 90 -12.40 7.51 -17.65
C PHE A 90 -12.62 6.79 -18.99
N ASN A 91 -13.60 5.91 -19.09
CA ASN A 91 -13.91 5.19 -20.32
C ASN A 91 -14.35 6.12 -21.47
N GLU A 92 -15.08 7.19 -21.17
CA GLU A 92 -15.46 8.21 -22.16
C GLU A 92 -14.27 8.98 -22.72
N LEU A 93 -13.22 9.19 -21.90
CA LEU A 93 -12.04 9.95 -22.28
C LEU A 93 -10.97 9.14 -23.02
N VAL A 94 -10.94 7.82 -22.82
CA VAL A 94 -9.90 6.93 -23.33
C VAL A 94 -10.37 6.13 -24.57
N GLN A 95 -11.65 6.14 -24.91
CA GLN A 95 -12.21 5.63 -26.16
C GLN A 95 -12.17 6.70 -27.23
#